data_80a1179ecb4ab746f328a96c3f56d4f5
#
_entry.id   80a1179ecb4ab746f328a96c3f56d4f5
#
_cell.length_a   1.000
_cell.length_b   1.000
_cell.length_c   1.000
_cell.angle_alpha   90.00
_cell.angle_beta   90.00
_cell.angle_gamma   90.00
#
_symmetry.space_group_name_H-M   'P 1'
#
loop_
_entity.id
_entity.type
_entity.pdbx_description
1 polymer ?
#
loop_
_entity_poly.entity_id
_entity_poly.type
_entity_poly.pdbx_seq_one_letter_code
_entity_poly.pdbx_strand_id
1 'polypeptide(L)'
;MAQIAEDLFLLLLDNASAEPALDSPRRDHVLAAAELLDLALDCRVRPAVDGEQVQPGRLVALDAAGPIDPVVAPAFSLLQAKPLRPDAAIKKLGRDTQERLVAHLERSGQIRRTTTSAKLLRRTHTFPLTNRDRVVSARAALMAALFDRKPPAPVTAAIITVLHAVDGLGALLSLNDRGWRWVHARAGEIAGGSWVDEYPTALPEVNLAVTASAVRQALAQLS
;
A
#
# COMPACT_ATOMS: atom_id res chain seq x y z
N MET A 1 2.78 -13.10 0.78
CA MET A 1 1.36 -12.89 0.38
C MET A 1 1.15 -11.38 0.26
N ALA A 2 0.62 -10.89 -0.87
CA ALA A 2 0.49 -9.44 -1.15
C ALA A 2 -0.62 -8.77 -0.31
N GLN A 3 -0.53 -8.88 1.01
CA GLN A 3 -1.59 -8.48 1.93
C GLN A 3 -1.77 -6.96 2.00
N ILE A 4 -0.69 -6.18 1.93
CA ILE A 4 -0.73 -4.71 2.03
C ILE A 4 -1.45 -4.13 0.81
N ALA A 5 -1.07 -4.55 -0.40
CA ALA A 5 -1.66 -4.06 -1.65
C ALA A 5 -3.13 -4.47 -1.79
N GLU A 6 -3.47 -5.71 -1.45
CA GLU A 6 -4.83 -6.21 -1.49
C GLU A 6 -5.74 -5.50 -0.49
N ASP A 7 -5.33 -5.40 0.79
CA ASP A 7 -6.11 -4.73 1.83
C ASP A 7 -6.29 -3.24 1.52
N LEU A 8 -5.23 -2.58 1.02
CA LEU A 8 -5.30 -1.19 0.60
C LEU A 8 -6.33 -0.99 -0.51
N PHE A 9 -6.30 -1.81 -1.57
CA PHE A 9 -7.27 -1.70 -2.67
C PHE A 9 -8.70 -1.91 -2.18
N LEU A 10 -8.92 -2.96 -1.37
CA LEU A 10 -10.25 -3.26 -0.81
C LEU A 10 -10.76 -2.15 0.10
N LEU A 11 -9.88 -1.51 0.90
CA LEU A 11 -10.24 -0.36 1.73
C LEU A 11 -10.60 0.88 0.91
N LEU A 12 -9.97 1.06 -0.25
CA LEU A 12 -10.25 2.18 -1.16
C LEU A 12 -11.56 2.02 -1.93
N LEU A 13 -12.19 0.83 -1.93
CA LEU A 13 -13.50 0.66 -2.57
C LEU A 13 -14.59 1.36 -1.74
N ASP A 14 -15.30 2.28 -2.39
CA ASP A 14 -16.47 2.93 -1.79
C ASP A 14 -17.59 1.93 -1.57
N ASN A 15 -18.20 1.93 -0.38
CA ASN A 15 -19.22 0.97 -0.02
C ASN A 15 -20.55 1.14 -0.81
N ALA A 16 -20.80 2.34 -1.33
CA ALA A 16 -22.04 2.66 -2.03
C ALA A 16 -21.90 2.51 -3.54
N SER A 17 -20.83 3.06 -4.13
CA SER A 17 -20.61 3.04 -5.59
C SER A 17 -19.80 1.84 -6.06
N ALA A 18 -19.06 1.19 -5.17
CA ALA A 18 -18.05 0.18 -5.48
C ALA A 18 -16.97 0.70 -6.47
N GLU A 19 -16.79 2.01 -6.54
CA GLU A 19 -15.74 2.66 -7.30
C GLU A 19 -14.51 2.87 -6.41
N PRO A 20 -13.29 2.73 -6.96
CA PRO A 20 -12.09 3.02 -6.18
C PRO A 20 -11.99 4.52 -5.86
N ALA A 21 -11.80 4.83 -4.59
CA ALA A 21 -11.47 6.17 -4.13
C ALA A 21 -10.06 6.58 -4.59
N LEU A 22 -9.72 7.82 -4.43
CA LEU A 22 -8.57 8.54 -4.99
C LEU A 22 -8.66 8.69 -6.52
N ASP A 23 -8.07 9.75 -7.03
CA ASP A 23 -7.83 9.88 -8.46
C ASP A 23 -6.82 8.82 -8.95
N SER A 24 -6.90 8.51 -10.25
CA SER A 24 -6.10 7.41 -10.83
C SER A 24 -4.60 7.56 -10.57
N PRO A 25 -3.95 8.73 -10.79
CA PRO A 25 -2.51 8.84 -10.55
C PRO A 25 -2.09 8.53 -9.12
N ARG A 26 -2.78 9.09 -8.11
CA ARG A 26 -2.47 8.83 -6.70
C ARG A 26 -2.73 7.39 -6.34
N ARG A 27 -3.84 6.81 -6.80
CA ARG A 27 -4.19 5.40 -6.56
C ARG A 27 -3.15 4.47 -7.16
N ASP A 28 -2.74 4.69 -8.40
CA ASP A 28 -1.73 3.86 -9.07
C ASP A 28 -0.39 3.89 -8.32
N HIS A 29 0.00 5.06 -7.81
CA HIS A 29 1.22 5.22 -7.03
C HIS A 29 1.15 4.51 -5.67
N VAL A 30 0.04 4.64 -4.92
CA VAL A 30 -0.06 4.00 -3.60
C VAL A 30 -0.17 2.49 -3.71
N LEU A 31 -0.82 1.95 -4.75
CA LEU A 31 -0.90 0.51 -4.98
C LEU A 31 0.47 -0.07 -5.37
N ALA A 32 1.21 0.62 -6.25
CA ALA A 32 2.57 0.23 -6.59
C ALA A 32 3.51 0.28 -5.37
N ALA A 33 3.36 1.32 -4.54
CA ALA A 33 4.09 1.43 -3.28
C ALA A 33 3.76 0.28 -2.32
N ALA A 34 2.49 -0.11 -2.22
CA ALA A 34 2.05 -1.22 -1.40
C ALA A 34 2.65 -2.57 -1.85
N GLU A 35 2.75 -2.85 -3.17
CA GLU A 35 3.46 -4.03 -3.69
C GLU A 35 4.95 -4.06 -3.25
N LEU A 36 5.62 -2.90 -3.25
CA LEU A 36 7.00 -2.81 -2.78
C LEU A 36 7.11 -3.06 -1.27
N LEU A 37 6.12 -2.63 -0.49
CA LEU A 37 6.08 -2.88 0.95
C LEU A 37 5.72 -4.33 1.29
N ASP A 38 4.89 -5.01 0.50
CA ASP A 38 4.68 -6.44 0.61
C ASP A 38 6.00 -7.22 0.42
N LEU A 39 6.78 -6.85 -0.60
CA LEU A 39 8.11 -7.44 -0.81
C LEU A 39 9.08 -7.14 0.33
N ALA A 40 8.98 -5.96 0.93
CA ALA A 40 9.81 -5.60 2.08
C ALA A 40 9.43 -6.42 3.33
N LEU A 41 8.15 -6.61 3.58
CA LEU A 41 7.66 -7.44 4.69
C LEU A 41 8.09 -8.92 4.51
N ASP A 42 8.12 -9.42 3.28
CA ASP A 42 8.63 -10.75 2.94
C ASP A 42 10.18 -10.81 2.88
N CYS A 43 10.90 -9.76 3.31
CA CYS A 43 12.37 -9.63 3.24
C CYS A 43 12.95 -9.87 1.84
N ARG A 44 12.21 -9.55 0.78
CA ARG A 44 12.64 -9.71 -0.61
C ARG A 44 13.17 -8.44 -1.24
N VAL A 45 12.92 -7.30 -0.61
CA VAL A 45 13.38 -5.98 -1.05
C VAL A 45 13.77 -5.16 0.16
N ARG A 46 14.83 -4.36 0.03
CA ARG A 46 15.21 -3.31 0.98
C ARG A 46 15.89 -2.15 0.27
N PRO A 47 16.03 -0.99 0.90
CA PRO A 47 16.94 0.03 0.43
C PRO A 47 18.40 -0.41 0.58
N ALA A 48 19.24 -0.08 -0.41
CA ALA A 48 20.69 -0.20 -0.29
C ALA A 48 21.23 0.77 0.75
N VAL A 49 22.27 0.36 1.48
CA VAL A 49 22.94 1.16 2.50
C VAL A 49 24.32 1.62 2.05
N ASP A 50 24.94 2.53 2.80
CA ASP A 50 26.28 3.00 2.53
C ASP A 50 27.30 1.83 2.55
N GLY A 51 28.25 1.86 1.63
CA GLY A 51 29.27 0.84 1.48
C GLY A 51 28.91 -0.33 0.57
N GLU A 52 27.67 -0.41 0.06
CA GLU A 52 27.28 -1.40 -0.94
C GLU A 52 27.67 -0.95 -2.37
N GLN A 53 27.71 -1.90 -3.31
CA GLN A 53 27.98 -1.61 -4.72
C GLN A 53 26.87 -0.79 -5.39
N VAL A 54 25.67 -0.82 -4.83
CA VAL A 54 24.49 -0.08 -5.28
C VAL A 54 24.43 1.24 -4.52
N GLN A 55 24.07 2.33 -5.22
CA GLN A 55 23.90 3.63 -4.57
C GLN A 55 22.88 3.56 -3.42
N PRO A 56 23.18 4.16 -2.28
CA PRO A 56 22.30 4.19 -1.11
C PRO A 56 20.88 4.69 -1.46
N GLY A 57 19.89 4.10 -0.81
CA GLY A 57 18.47 4.44 -1.00
C GLY A 57 17.82 3.84 -2.26
N ARG A 58 18.57 3.17 -3.14
CA ARG A 58 17.95 2.37 -4.20
C ARG A 58 17.39 1.08 -3.61
N LEU A 59 16.22 0.68 -4.08
CA LEU A 59 15.64 -0.62 -3.73
C LEU A 59 16.41 -1.73 -4.44
N VAL A 60 16.83 -2.72 -3.68
CA VAL A 60 17.53 -3.93 -4.14
C VAL A 60 16.68 -5.15 -3.87
N ALA A 61 16.60 -6.05 -4.85
CA ALA A 61 15.99 -7.36 -4.65
C ALA A 61 16.94 -8.25 -3.85
N LEU A 62 16.37 -9.04 -2.96
CA LEU A 62 17.07 -10.00 -2.10
C LEU A 62 16.63 -11.41 -2.44
N ASP A 63 17.57 -12.34 -2.45
CA ASP A 63 17.25 -13.76 -2.56
C ASP A 63 16.73 -14.25 -1.20
N ALA A 64 15.47 -14.65 -1.18
CA ALA A 64 14.83 -15.25 -0.03
C ALA A 64 14.15 -16.57 -0.42
N ALA A 65 14.09 -17.50 0.51
CA ALA A 65 13.49 -18.82 0.27
C ALA A 65 11.96 -18.72 -0.01
N GLY A 66 11.45 -19.67 -0.79
CA GLY A 66 10.02 -19.84 -1.05
C GLY A 66 9.52 -19.15 -2.31
N PRO A 67 8.27 -19.43 -2.71
CA PRO A 67 7.67 -18.85 -3.89
C PRO A 67 7.38 -17.35 -3.70
N ILE A 68 7.39 -16.61 -4.80
CA ILE A 68 6.98 -15.20 -4.82
C ILE A 68 5.49 -15.16 -5.15
N ASP A 69 4.76 -14.34 -4.38
CA ASP A 69 3.34 -14.11 -4.66
C ASP A 69 3.16 -13.52 -6.08
N PRO A 70 2.25 -14.07 -6.89
CA PRO A 70 2.03 -13.62 -8.26
C PRO A 70 1.69 -12.12 -8.39
N VAL A 71 1.07 -11.53 -7.37
CA VAL A 71 0.73 -10.09 -7.37
C VAL A 71 1.99 -9.24 -7.37
N VAL A 72 2.96 -9.56 -6.52
CA VAL A 72 4.20 -8.78 -6.36
C VAL A 72 5.35 -9.27 -7.24
N ALA A 73 5.20 -10.39 -7.95
CA ALA A 73 6.23 -10.93 -8.83
C ALA A 73 6.74 -9.95 -9.88
N PRO A 74 5.91 -9.12 -10.55
CA PRO A 74 6.39 -8.10 -11.48
C PRO A 74 7.25 -7.03 -10.82
N ALA A 75 6.91 -6.61 -9.58
CA ALA A 75 7.69 -5.65 -8.81
C ALA A 75 9.06 -6.24 -8.42
N PHE A 76 9.08 -7.50 -8.00
CA PHE A 76 10.32 -8.21 -7.70
C PHE A 76 11.21 -8.33 -8.95
N SER A 77 10.68 -8.81 -10.07
CA SER A 77 11.41 -8.97 -11.33
C SER A 77 11.99 -7.64 -11.83
N LEU A 78 11.24 -6.54 -11.67
CA LEU A 78 11.72 -5.20 -12.03
C LEU A 78 12.97 -4.81 -11.24
N LEU A 79 12.99 -5.06 -9.93
CA LEU A 79 14.11 -4.72 -9.05
C LEU A 79 15.27 -5.72 -9.16
N GLN A 80 14.98 -6.99 -9.46
CA GLN A 80 16.00 -8.00 -9.74
C GLN A 80 16.77 -7.67 -11.01
N ALA A 81 16.10 -7.18 -12.05
CA ALA A 81 16.74 -6.75 -13.29
C ALA A 81 17.66 -5.54 -13.08
N LYS A 82 17.27 -4.59 -12.21
CA LYS A 82 18.06 -3.40 -11.89
C LYS A 82 17.57 -2.72 -10.61
N PRO A 83 18.47 -2.42 -9.65
CA PRO A 83 18.15 -1.57 -8.51
C PRO A 83 17.64 -0.20 -8.93
N LEU A 84 16.50 0.23 -8.38
CA LEU A 84 15.83 1.48 -8.73
C LEU A 84 15.62 2.36 -7.50
N ARG A 85 15.59 3.67 -7.71
CA ARG A 85 15.06 4.59 -6.70
C ARG A 85 13.57 4.31 -6.48
N PRO A 86 13.05 4.48 -5.25
CA PRO A 86 11.64 4.21 -4.95
C PRO A 86 10.66 4.93 -5.89
N ASP A 87 10.89 6.22 -6.18
CA ASP A 87 10.06 7.01 -7.10
C ASP A 87 10.02 6.43 -8.52
N ALA A 88 11.16 5.96 -9.01
CA ALA A 88 11.25 5.35 -10.33
C ALA A 88 10.59 3.97 -10.39
N ALA A 89 10.68 3.18 -9.31
CA ALA A 89 10.00 1.90 -9.20
C ALA A 89 8.47 2.10 -9.16
N ILE A 90 7.98 3.00 -8.32
CA ILE A 90 6.55 3.33 -8.20
C ILE A 90 5.97 3.77 -9.55
N LYS A 91 6.62 4.71 -10.25
CA LYS A 91 6.17 5.18 -11.57
C LYS A 91 6.08 4.08 -12.62
N LYS A 92 7.05 3.14 -12.61
CA LYS A 92 7.07 2.05 -13.58
C LYS A 92 5.99 1.01 -13.31
N LEU A 93 5.77 0.68 -12.03
CA LEU A 93 4.79 -0.32 -11.61
C LEU A 93 3.35 0.19 -11.70
N GLY A 94 3.12 1.46 -11.38
CA GLY A 94 1.78 2.04 -11.22
C GLY A 94 0.86 1.84 -12.41
N ARG A 95 1.40 1.79 -13.63
CA ARG A 95 0.60 1.68 -14.86
C ARG A 95 -0.31 0.45 -14.90
N ASP A 96 0.17 -0.69 -14.38
CA ASP A 96 -0.50 -1.98 -14.53
C ASP A 96 -0.89 -2.61 -13.19
N THR A 97 -0.47 -2.03 -12.05
CA THR A 97 -0.68 -2.60 -10.72
C THR A 97 -2.16 -2.78 -10.41
N GLN A 98 -2.98 -1.77 -10.64
CA GLN A 98 -4.42 -1.86 -10.36
C GLN A 98 -5.07 -3.01 -11.16
N GLU A 99 -4.78 -3.13 -12.44
CA GLU A 99 -5.40 -4.16 -13.28
C GLU A 99 -4.99 -5.58 -12.84
N ARG A 100 -3.71 -5.77 -12.51
CA ARG A 100 -3.22 -7.07 -11.97
C ARG A 100 -3.89 -7.41 -10.65
N LEU A 101 -4.01 -6.41 -9.76
CA LEU A 101 -4.60 -6.58 -8.43
C LEU A 101 -6.09 -6.91 -8.54
N VAL A 102 -6.84 -6.21 -9.39
CA VAL A 102 -8.24 -6.50 -9.69
C VAL A 102 -8.41 -7.92 -10.22
N ALA A 103 -7.60 -8.32 -11.22
CA ALA A 103 -7.66 -9.67 -11.77
C ALA A 103 -7.36 -10.76 -10.72
N HIS A 104 -6.46 -10.47 -9.77
CA HIS A 104 -6.18 -11.38 -8.65
C HIS A 104 -7.35 -11.46 -7.67
N LEU A 105 -7.91 -10.32 -7.25
CA LEU A 105 -9.02 -10.26 -6.31
C LEU A 105 -10.33 -10.84 -6.87
N GLU A 106 -10.55 -10.75 -8.19
CA GLU A 106 -11.65 -11.45 -8.86
C GLU A 106 -11.47 -12.98 -8.81
N ARG A 107 -10.27 -13.47 -9.15
CA ARG A 107 -9.97 -14.91 -9.11
C ARG A 107 -10.06 -15.49 -7.70
N SER A 108 -9.68 -14.72 -6.69
CA SER A 108 -9.78 -15.12 -5.27
C SER A 108 -11.18 -14.90 -4.68
N GLY A 109 -12.15 -14.41 -5.47
CA GLY A 109 -13.54 -14.23 -5.05
C GLY A 109 -13.75 -13.13 -4.03
N GLN A 110 -12.88 -12.13 -3.96
CA GLN A 110 -13.02 -10.99 -3.06
C GLN A 110 -13.90 -9.88 -3.65
N ILE A 111 -13.82 -9.68 -4.95
CA ILE A 111 -14.59 -8.68 -5.70
C ILE A 111 -15.20 -9.30 -6.96
N ARG A 112 -16.13 -8.57 -7.57
CA ARG A 112 -16.66 -8.85 -8.91
C ARG A 112 -16.50 -7.60 -9.75
N ARG A 113 -15.90 -7.70 -10.93
CA ARG A 113 -15.88 -6.59 -11.87
C ARG A 113 -17.25 -6.45 -12.55
N THR A 114 -17.85 -5.28 -12.49
CA THR A 114 -19.04 -4.92 -13.25
C THR A 114 -18.78 -3.69 -14.09
N THR A 115 -19.40 -3.65 -15.26
CA THR A 115 -19.28 -2.51 -16.18
C THR A 115 -20.62 -1.80 -16.20
N THR A 116 -20.66 -0.58 -15.75
CA THR A 116 -21.86 0.25 -15.85
C THR A 116 -21.75 1.10 -17.11
N SER A 117 -22.72 0.97 -18.02
CA SER A 117 -22.85 1.85 -19.15
C SER A 117 -23.46 3.16 -18.67
N ALA A 118 -22.65 4.10 -18.23
CA ALA A 118 -23.09 5.46 -18.02
C ALA A 118 -23.41 6.09 -19.39
N LYS A 119 -24.56 6.77 -19.49
CA LYS A 119 -24.97 7.52 -20.68
C LYS A 119 -23.82 8.40 -21.15
N LEU A 120 -23.42 8.26 -22.41
CA LEU A 120 -22.34 8.96 -23.12
C LEU A 120 -20.90 8.47 -22.83
N LEU A 121 -20.46 7.45 -23.55
CA LEU A 121 -19.06 7.20 -23.99
C LEU A 121 -17.98 6.85 -22.94
N ARG A 122 -18.24 6.81 -21.64
CA ARG A 122 -17.28 6.30 -20.66
C ARG A 122 -17.78 5.01 -20.02
N ARG A 123 -17.06 3.91 -20.25
CA ARG A 123 -17.21 2.67 -19.48
C ARG A 123 -16.58 2.90 -18.11
N THR A 124 -17.37 2.93 -17.06
CA THR A 124 -16.86 2.95 -15.67
C THR A 124 -16.90 1.52 -15.15
N HIS A 125 -15.78 1.06 -14.62
CA HIS A 125 -15.72 -0.23 -13.95
C HIS A 125 -15.98 -0.02 -12.46
N THR A 126 -16.86 -0.85 -11.90
CA THR A 126 -17.11 -0.92 -10.47
C THR A 126 -16.75 -2.29 -9.94
N PHE A 127 -16.39 -2.39 -8.67
CA PHE A 127 -15.85 -3.60 -8.06
C PHE A 127 -16.60 -3.94 -6.75
N PRO A 128 -17.87 -4.38 -6.84
CA PRO A 128 -18.62 -4.80 -5.67
C PRO A 128 -17.88 -5.89 -4.89
N LEU A 129 -17.80 -5.70 -3.57
CA LEU A 129 -17.21 -6.68 -2.66
C LEU A 129 -18.09 -7.93 -2.60
N THR A 130 -17.50 -9.09 -2.81
CA THR A 130 -18.16 -10.40 -2.68
C THR A 130 -18.08 -10.89 -1.24
N ASN A 131 -16.97 -10.64 -0.55
CA ASN A 131 -16.81 -10.89 0.87
C ASN A 131 -16.36 -9.59 1.57
N ARG A 132 -17.05 -9.23 2.65
CA ARG A 132 -16.78 -8.00 3.41
C ARG A 132 -15.95 -8.22 4.66
N ASP A 133 -15.76 -9.44 5.12
CA ASP A 133 -15.11 -9.74 6.41
C ASP A 133 -13.68 -9.19 6.45
N ARG A 134 -12.94 -9.37 5.37
CA ARG A 134 -11.57 -8.88 5.23
C ARG A 134 -11.50 -7.35 5.30
N VAL A 135 -12.37 -6.65 4.58
CA VAL A 135 -12.44 -5.17 4.58
C VAL A 135 -12.86 -4.64 5.95
N VAL A 136 -13.83 -5.28 6.58
CA VAL A 136 -14.29 -4.90 7.94
C VAL A 136 -13.16 -5.04 8.94
N SER A 137 -12.40 -6.14 8.89
CA SER A 137 -11.25 -6.38 9.77
C SER A 137 -10.13 -5.37 9.53
N ALA A 138 -9.77 -5.11 8.26
CA ALA A 138 -8.74 -4.13 7.91
C ALA A 138 -9.15 -2.71 8.33
N ARG A 139 -10.41 -2.34 8.13
CA ARG A 139 -10.95 -1.04 8.56
C ARG A 139 -10.95 -0.90 10.08
N ALA A 140 -11.36 -1.93 10.80
CA ALA A 140 -11.34 -1.92 12.27
C ALA A 140 -9.92 -1.76 12.83
N ALA A 141 -8.93 -2.45 12.25
CA ALA A 141 -7.52 -2.32 12.63
C ALA A 141 -7.00 -0.90 12.38
N LEU A 142 -7.33 -0.30 11.22
CA LEU A 142 -6.96 1.07 10.87
C LEU A 142 -7.58 2.08 11.84
N MET A 143 -8.88 1.94 12.15
CA MET A 143 -9.58 2.80 13.10
C MET A 143 -8.98 2.69 14.51
N ALA A 144 -8.69 1.48 14.98
CA ALA A 144 -8.06 1.25 16.28
C ALA A 144 -6.66 1.92 16.37
N ALA A 145 -5.87 1.84 15.31
CA ALA A 145 -4.55 2.47 15.25
C ALA A 145 -4.62 4.00 15.28
N LEU A 146 -5.55 4.60 14.53
CA LEU A 146 -5.67 6.05 14.39
C LEU A 146 -6.40 6.72 15.55
N PHE A 147 -7.47 6.12 16.07
CA PHE A 147 -8.34 6.76 17.08
C PHE A 147 -8.14 6.23 18.50
N ASP A 148 -7.94 4.92 18.66
CA ASP A 148 -7.73 4.32 19.97
C ASP A 148 -6.25 4.28 20.37
N ARG A 149 -5.35 4.77 19.50
CA ARG A 149 -3.88 4.75 19.65
C ARG A 149 -3.32 3.35 19.94
N LYS A 150 -4.03 2.31 19.49
CA LYS A 150 -3.49 0.95 19.58
C LYS A 150 -2.29 0.81 18.64
N PRO A 151 -1.26 0.06 19.06
CA PRO A 151 -0.14 -0.24 18.18
C PRO A 151 -0.64 -0.95 16.91
N PRO A 152 -0.34 -0.43 15.70
CA PRO A 152 -0.78 -1.07 14.47
C PRO A 152 0.03 -2.33 14.16
N ALA A 153 -0.64 -3.35 13.64
CA ALA A 153 0.05 -4.43 12.96
C ALA A 153 0.85 -3.90 11.76
N PRO A 154 1.93 -4.56 11.32
CA PRO A 154 2.82 -4.10 10.24
C PRO A 154 2.08 -3.73 8.95
N VAL A 155 1.11 -4.55 8.53
CA VAL A 155 0.26 -4.29 7.36
C VAL A 155 -0.55 -2.99 7.52
N THR A 156 -1.16 -2.79 8.69
CA THR A 156 -1.93 -1.57 8.98
C THR A 156 -1.04 -0.33 9.01
N ALA A 157 0.16 -0.44 9.60
CA ALA A 157 1.14 0.65 9.62
C ALA A 157 1.58 1.05 8.20
N ALA A 158 1.84 0.08 7.35
CA ALA A 158 2.20 0.30 5.94
C ALA A 158 1.08 1.02 5.18
N ILE A 159 -0.18 0.57 5.32
CA ILE A 159 -1.35 1.20 4.68
C ILE A 159 -1.51 2.65 5.15
N ILE A 160 -1.43 2.91 6.45
CA ILE A 160 -1.51 4.28 7.00
C ILE A 160 -0.37 5.13 6.43
N THR A 161 0.85 4.60 6.35
CA THR A 161 2.03 5.31 5.85
C THR A 161 1.85 5.75 4.39
N VAL A 162 1.42 4.86 3.50
CA VAL A 162 1.25 5.20 2.08
C VAL A 162 0.09 6.16 1.84
N LEU A 163 -1.03 5.99 2.55
CA LEU A 163 -2.16 6.91 2.45
C LEU A 163 -1.83 8.30 3.01
N HIS A 164 -1.13 8.36 4.15
CA HIS A 164 -0.69 9.63 4.73
C HIS A 164 0.27 10.38 3.80
N ALA A 165 1.15 9.68 3.10
CA ALA A 165 2.13 10.27 2.17
C ALA A 165 1.50 11.03 0.99
N VAL A 166 0.28 10.67 0.58
CA VAL A 166 -0.42 11.25 -0.58
C VAL A 166 -1.67 12.05 -0.16
N ASP A 167 -1.82 12.36 1.13
CA ASP A 167 -3.03 12.96 1.70
C ASP A 167 -4.31 12.16 1.36
N GLY A 168 -4.17 10.85 1.36
CA GLY A 168 -5.21 9.90 0.92
C GLY A 168 -6.13 9.39 2.02
N LEU A 169 -5.91 9.74 3.29
CA LEU A 169 -6.74 9.28 4.41
C LEU A 169 -8.21 9.75 4.29
N GLY A 170 -8.44 10.88 3.62
CA GLY A 170 -9.77 11.39 3.32
C GLY A 170 -10.61 10.49 2.41
N ALA A 171 -9.99 9.56 1.69
CA ALA A 171 -10.70 8.54 0.93
C ALA A 171 -11.41 7.50 1.82
N LEU A 172 -10.95 7.33 3.06
CA LEU A 172 -11.46 6.33 4.01
C LEU A 172 -12.24 6.94 5.17
N LEU A 173 -11.99 8.21 5.49
CA LEU A 173 -12.46 8.89 6.68
C LEU A 173 -13.17 10.20 6.31
N SER A 174 -14.25 10.50 7.04
CA SER A 174 -14.95 11.79 6.95
C SER A 174 -14.96 12.42 8.34
N LEU A 175 -14.15 13.45 8.54
CA LEU A 175 -13.94 14.08 9.85
C LEU A 175 -14.07 15.61 9.74
N ASN A 176 -14.33 16.26 10.88
CA ASN A 176 -14.19 17.71 11.00
C ASN A 176 -12.72 18.12 11.19
N ASP A 177 -12.39 19.41 11.11
CA ASP A 177 -11.03 19.94 11.19
C ASP A 177 -10.27 19.51 12.46
N ARG A 178 -10.96 19.37 13.59
CA ARG A 178 -10.34 18.93 14.85
C ARG A 178 -9.97 17.45 14.79
N GLY A 179 -10.85 16.63 14.23
CA GLY A 179 -10.59 15.20 13.99
C GLY A 179 -9.43 15.00 13.04
N TRP A 180 -9.36 15.79 11.96
CA TRP A 180 -8.25 15.74 11.00
C TRP A 180 -6.90 16.04 11.62
N ARG A 181 -6.79 17.08 12.42
CA ARG A 181 -5.51 17.39 13.12
C ARG A 181 -5.03 16.23 13.99
N TRP A 182 -5.95 15.58 14.69
CA TRP A 182 -5.63 14.42 15.50
C TRP A 182 -5.14 13.24 14.66
N VAL A 183 -5.89 12.88 13.61
CA VAL A 183 -5.58 11.75 12.73
C VAL A 183 -4.26 11.98 12.00
N HIS A 184 -4.02 13.18 11.45
CA HIS A 184 -2.76 13.49 10.79
C HIS A 184 -1.55 13.41 11.74
N ALA A 185 -1.68 13.87 12.96
CA ALA A 185 -0.62 13.74 13.97
C ALA A 185 -0.31 12.25 14.24
N ARG A 186 -1.34 11.42 14.50
CA ARG A 186 -1.14 9.98 14.75
C ARG A 186 -0.64 9.24 13.52
N ALA A 187 -1.15 9.52 12.34
CA ALA A 187 -0.67 8.93 11.09
C ALA A 187 0.80 9.31 10.83
N GLY A 188 1.20 10.54 11.15
CA GLY A 188 2.59 10.99 11.07
C GLY A 188 3.53 10.23 12.01
N GLU A 189 3.10 9.97 13.26
CA GLU A 189 3.84 9.12 14.21
C GLU A 189 4.05 7.71 13.64
N ILE A 190 2.98 7.08 13.16
CA ILE A 190 3.04 5.74 12.57
C ILE A 190 3.93 5.73 11.33
N ALA A 191 3.76 6.69 10.42
CA ALA A 191 4.57 6.83 9.22
C ALA A 191 6.05 7.16 9.51
N GLY A 192 6.35 7.69 10.70
CA GLY A 192 7.70 7.88 11.22
C GLY A 192 8.35 6.60 11.75
N GLY A 193 7.61 5.50 11.87
CA GLY A 193 8.12 4.21 12.32
C GLY A 193 7.98 3.96 13.82
N SER A 194 7.27 4.81 14.58
CA SER A 194 7.12 4.68 16.04
C SER A 194 6.57 3.32 16.49
N TRP A 195 5.79 2.65 15.64
CA TRP A 195 5.20 1.35 15.93
C TRP A 195 6.24 0.21 16.05
N VAL A 196 7.42 0.38 15.46
CA VAL A 196 8.52 -0.60 15.55
C VAL A 196 9.14 -0.60 16.95
N ASP A 197 9.16 0.56 17.62
CA ASP A 197 9.74 0.70 18.95
C ASP A 197 8.79 0.22 20.06
N GLU A 198 7.51 0.06 19.76
CA GLU A 198 6.48 -0.31 20.75
C GLU A 198 6.41 -1.82 21.04
N TYR A 199 7.02 -2.67 20.20
CA TYR A 199 7.00 -4.13 20.34
C TYR A 199 8.36 -4.77 20.02
N PRO A 200 8.63 -5.97 20.56
CA PRO A 200 9.75 -6.78 20.08
C PRO A 200 9.55 -7.08 18.59
N THR A 201 10.33 -6.43 17.75
CA THR A 201 10.20 -6.53 16.29
C THR A 201 11.13 -7.58 15.73
N ALA A 202 10.61 -8.34 14.78
CA ALA A 202 11.39 -9.25 13.96
C ALA A 202 12.00 -8.50 12.74
N LEU A 203 12.97 -9.13 12.09
CA LEU A 203 13.64 -8.56 10.91
C LEU A 203 12.66 -8.09 9.80
N PRO A 204 11.57 -8.83 9.47
CA PRO A 204 10.62 -8.38 8.48
C PRO A 204 9.98 -7.02 8.78
N GLU A 205 9.62 -6.76 10.04
CA GLU A 205 8.99 -5.51 10.46
C GLU A 205 9.96 -4.32 10.40
N VAL A 206 11.22 -4.55 10.83
CA VAL A 206 12.27 -3.54 10.70
C VAL A 206 12.54 -3.22 9.24
N ASN A 207 12.64 -4.23 8.38
CA ASN A 207 12.84 -4.04 6.95
C ASN A 207 11.66 -3.30 6.31
N LEU A 208 10.44 -3.66 6.70
CA LEU A 208 9.24 -2.95 6.26
C LEU A 208 9.29 -1.47 6.66
N ALA A 209 9.61 -1.15 7.92
CA ALA A 209 9.63 0.22 8.41
C ALA A 209 10.67 1.09 7.67
N VAL A 210 11.88 0.56 7.48
CA VAL A 210 12.94 1.26 6.73
C VAL A 210 12.53 1.48 5.27
N THR A 211 11.97 0.45 4.62
CA THR A 211 11.50 0.56 3.24
C THR A 211 10.31 1.49 3.14
N ALA A 212 9.37 1.47 4.09
CA ALA A 212 8.22 2.36 4.13
C ALA A 212 8.64 3.83 4.26
N SER A 213 9.69 4.14 5.03
CA SER A 213 10.25 5.48 5.10
C SER A 213 10.74 5.98 3.73
N ALA A 214 11.50 5.17 2.99
CA ALA A 214 11.99 5.51 1.66
C ALA A 214 10.84 5.65 0.64
N VAL A 215 9.86 4.75 0.67
CA VAL A 215 8.66 4.78 -0.18
C VAL A 215 7.79 6.01 0.12
N ARG A 216 7.59 6.35 1.39
CA ARG A 216 6.85 7.55 1.82
C ARG A 216 7.46 8.83 1.26
N GLN A 217 8.79 8.98 1.34
CA GLN A 217 9.48 10.14 0.78
C GLN A 217 9.29 10.23 -0.74
N ALA A 218 9.34 9.09 -1.42
CA ALA A 218 9.12 9.03 -2.87
C ALA A 218 7.68 9.40 -3.24
N LEU A 219 6.68 8.89 -2.51
CA LEU A 219 5.27 9.21 -2.74
C LEU A 219 4.99 10.71 -2.57
N ALA A 220 5.53 11.34 -1.52
CA ALA A 220 5.38 12.78 -1.30
C ALA A 220 5.98 13.65 -2.42
N GLN A 221 6.92 13.13 -3.20
CA GLN A 221 7.47 13.83 -4.39
C GLN A 221 6.65 13.58 -5.67
N LEU A 222 5.74 12.61 -5.66
CA LEU A 222 4.92 12.20 -6.79
C LEU A 222 3.46 12.71 -6.70
N SER A 223 3.09 13.27 -5.55
CA SER A 223 1.73 13.76 -5.22
C SER A 223 1.52 15.23 -5.63
#